data_c1a32bf969954c5c773e788c36bf19d3
#
_entry.id   c1a32bf969954c5c773e788c36bf19d3
#
_cell.length_a   1.000
_cell.length_b   1.000
_cell.length_c   1.000
_cell.angle_alpha   90.00
_cell.angle_beta   90.00
_cell.angle_gamma   90.00
#
_symmetry.space_group_name_H-M   'P 1'
#
loop_
_entity.id
_entity.type
_entity.pdbx_description
1 polymer ?
#
loop_
_entity_poly.entity_id
_entity_poly.type
_entity_poly.pdbx_seq_one_letter_code
_entity_poly.pdbx_strand_id
1 'polypeptide(L)'
;MRGFVRRVSQKISKLSPEQVEQLIDIINSENETLDAVIESLSTGLLICDVNWCLLQANKAAERYIPLKIRLADWRYNENRLEQNVWQIIDDADIASFIKNNAEREKNISSEEFTIETSGGVKRFIVISTLPLVRERKLIGNIVKIDDVTDKKNQDTLLRRMENLASLTNLAASVAHEIKNPLGSISIHIQLIQKAVSKSRSTDQKLPDEKFIEKYLQVVNEEIERLNK
;
A
#
# COMPACT_ATOMS: atom_id res chain seq x y z
N MET A 1 20.50 17.62 -27.23
CA MET A 1 19.95 16.85 -28.37
C MET A 1 19.15 17.68 -29.37
N ARG A 2 18.16 18.51 -29.00
CA ARG A 2 17.33 19.31 -29.94
C ARG A 2 18.11 20.26 -30.86
N GLY A 3 19.18 20.91 -30.37
CA GLY A 3 19.99 21.81 -31.19
C GLY A 3 20.82 21.09 -32.24
N PHE A 4 21.11 19.81 -32.00
CA PHE A 4 21.84 18.97 -32.95
C PHE A 4 20.93 18.47 -34.07
N VAL A 5 19.79 17.85 -33.71
CA VAL A 5 18.78 17.36 -34.68
C VAL A 5 18.28 18.47 -35.60
N ARG A 6 18.00 19.67 -35.05
CA ARG A 6 17.53 20.82 -35.84
C ARG A 6 18.61 21.34 -36.80
N ARG A 7 19.89 21.34 -36.38
CA ARG A 7 21.04 21.70 -37.27
C ARG A 7 21.29 20.66 -38.35
N VAL A 8 21.10 19.38 -38.01
CA VAL A 8 21.25 18.28 -38.94
C VAL A 8 20.08 18.26 -39.95
N SER A 9 18.83 18.45 -39.54
CA SER A 9 17.67 18.56 -40.43
C SER A 9 17.85 19.65 -41.49
N GLN A 10 18.48 20.76 -41.15
CA GLN A 10 18.81 21.85 -42.09
C GLN A 10 20.01 21.56 -42.99
N LYS A 11 20.80 20.53 -42.70
CA LYS A 11 22.03 20.17 -43.45
C LYS A 11 21.96 18.78 -44.08
N ILE A 12 20.89 18.01 -43.90
CA ILE A 12 20.76 16.63 -44.43
C ILE A 12 21.07 16.55 -45.91
N SER A 13 20.66 17.56 -46.70
CA SER A 13 20.94 17.62 -48.13
C SER A 13 22.44 17.83 -48.48
N LYS A 14 23.28 18.09 -47.48
CA LYS A 14 24.72 18.32 -47.62
C LYS A 14 25.58 17.23 -46.96
N LEU A 15 24.95 16.21 -46.35
CA LEU A 15 25.66 15.12 -45.71
C LEU A 15 26.05 14.05 -46.75
N SER A 16 27.21 13.44 -46.57
CA SER A 16 27.55 12.25 -47.34
C SER A 16 26.70 11.06 -46.87
N PRO A 17 26.49 10.03 -47.72
CA PRO A 17 25.77 8.81 -47.33
C PRO A 17 26.30 8.20 -46.03
N GLU A 18 27.58 8.17 -45.81
CA GLU A 18 28.26 7.67 -44.60
C GLU A 18 27.90 8.49 -43.34
N GLN A 19 27.78 9.82 -43.49
CA GLN A 19 27.37 10.69 -42.37
C GLN A 19 25.89 10.51 -42.03
N VAL A 20 25.05 10.20 -43.00
CA VAL A 20 23.63 9.88 -42.77
C VAL A 20 23.52 8.55 -42.05
N GLU A 21 24.28 7.54 -42.46
CA GLU A 21 24.30 6.23 -41.82
C GLU A 21 24.77 6.33 -40.36
N GLN A 22 25.90 7.01 -40.08
CA GLN A 22 26.34 7.28 -38.70
C GLN A 22 25.29 8.02 -37.85
N LEU A 23 24.53 8.96 -38.43
CA LEU A 23 23.48 9.66 -37.71
C LEU A 23 22.33 8.73 -37.39
N ILE A 24 21.92 7.86 -38.30
CA ILE A 24 20.89 6.85 -38.09
C ILE A 24 21.33 5.89 -36.98
N ASP A 25 22.56 5.42 -36.98
CA ASP A 25 23.12 4.53 -35.98
C ASP A 25 23.10 5.18 -34.58
N ILE A 26 23.50 6.46 -34.48
CA ILE A 26 23.44 7.21 -33.22
C ILE A 26 22.00 7.33 -32.73
N ILE A 27 21.04 7.67 -33.59
CA ILE A 27 19.62 7.79 -33.24
C ILE A 27 19.08 6.43 -32.79
N ASN A 28 19.39 5.37 -33.50
CA ASN A 28 18.96 4.01 -33.15
C ASN A 28 19.51 3.59 -31.79
N SER A 29 20.82 3.78 -31.55
CA SER A 29 21.44 3.45 -30.26
C SER A 29 20.86 4.25 -29.09
N GLU A 30 20.55 5.53 -29.30
CA GLU A 30 19.87 6.34 -28.27
C GLU A 30 18.44 5.86 -28.01
N ASN A 31 17.68 5.50 -29.04
CA ASN A 31 16.34 4.95 -28.90
C ASN A 31 16.36 3.59 -28.20
N GLU A 32 17.27 2.68 -28.57
CA GLU A 32 17.46 1.39 -27.90
C GLU A 32 17.78 1.56 -26.41
N THR A 33 18.62 2.55 -26.08
CA THR A 33 18.97 2.87 -24.70
C THR A 33 17.73 3.36 -23.91
N LEU A 34 16.93 4.25 -24.50
CA LEU A 34 15.68 4.73 -23.87
C LEU A 34 14.66 3.61 -23.70
N ASP A 35 14.50 2.74 -24.70
CA ASP A 35 13.64 1.58 -24.62
C ASP A 35 14.10 0.63 -23.52
N ALA A 36 15.40 0.36 -23.40
CA ALA A 36 15.93 -0.49 -22.34
C ALA A 36 15.68 0.10 -20.94
N VAL A 37 15.79 1.43 -20.79
CA VAL A 37 15.46 2.11 -19.52
C VAL A 37 13.97 1.93 -19.19
N ILE A 38 13.08 2.20 -20.14
CA ILE A 38 11.64 2.05 -19.93
C ILE A 38 11.28 0.61 -19.59
N GLU A 39 11.86 -0.37 -20.29
CA GLU A 39 11.65 -1.80 -20.03
C GLU A 39 12.19 -2.29 -18.68
N SER A 40 13.21 -1.64 -18.15
CA SER A 40 13.82 -2.00 -16.86
C SER A 40 13.05 -1.47 -15.65
N LEU A 41 12.10 -0.56 -15.86
CA LEU A 41 11.30 0.00 -14.77
C LEU A 41 10.39 -1.06 -14.15
N SER A 42 10.32 -1.07 -12.82
CA SER A 42 9.37 -1.89 -12.06
C SER A 42 7.94 -1.36 -12.13
N THR A 43 7.77 -0.08 -12.43
CA THR A 43 6.47 0.57 -12.65
C THR A 43 5.95 0.26 -14.04
N GLY A 44 4.69 -0.16 -14.18
CA GLY A 44 4.03 -0.31 -15.46
C GLY A 44 3.75 1.03 -16.11
N LEU A 45 4.09 1.16 -17.39
CA LEU A 45 3.88 2.38 -18.17
C LEU A 45 3.19 2.07 -19.48
N LEU A 46 2.07 2.80 -19.74
CA LEU A 46 1.44 2.90 -21.05
C LEU A 46 1.53 4.37 -21.47
N ILE A 47 2.25 4.64 -22.54
CA ILE A 47 2.44 5.99 -23.08
C ILE A 47 1.52 6.14 -24.28
N CYS A 48 0.68 7.17 -24.26
CA CYS A 48 -0.33 7.45 -25.27
C CYS A 48 -0.11 8.81 -25.91
N ASP A 49 -0.62 8.98 -27.12
CA ASP A 49 -0.72 10.28 -27.76
C ASP A 49 -1.83 11.16 -27.12
N VAL A 50 -2.10 12.31 -27.70
CA VAL A 50 -3.13 13.24 -27.23
C VAL A 50 -4.56 12.67 -27.38
N ASN A 51 -4.76 11.69 -28.26
CA ASN A 51 -6.03 11.00 -28.49
C ASN A 51 -6.13 9.71 -27.66
N TRP A 52 -5.20 9.47 -26.74
CA TRP A 52 -5.11 8.23 -25.95
C TRP A 52 -4.84 6.96 -26.76
N CYS A 53 -4.31 7.09 -27.97
CA CYS A 53 -3.80 5.95 -28.72
C CYS A 53 -2.46 5.52 -28.16
N LEU A 54 -2.28 4.21 -27.93
CA LEU A 54 -1.08 3.67 -27.33
C LEU A 54 0.13 3.86 -28.27
N LEU A 55 1.17 4.51 -27.78
CA LEU A 55 2.45 4.70 -28.47
C LEU A 55 3.52 3.71 -28.01
N GLN A 56 3.57 3.45 -26.70
CA GLN A 56 4.59 2.60 -26.08
C GLN A 56 4.08 2.00 -24.78
N ALA A 57 4.54 0.80 -24.46
CA ALA A 57 4.27 0.14 -23.18
C ALA A 57 5.50 -0.67 -22.78
N ASN A 58 5.70 -0.84 -21.46
CA ASN A 58 6.77 -1.67 -20.94
C ASN A 58 6.25 -3.01 -20.42
N LYS A 59 7.17 -3.97 -20.19
CA LYS A 59 6.85 -5.31 -19.69
C LYS A 59 6.18 -5.31 -18.32
N ALA A 60 6.44 -4.29 -17.48
CA ALA A 60 5.80 -4.18 -16.17
C ALA A 60 4.30 -3.92 -16.32
N ALA A 61 3.87 -3.12 -17.31
CA ALA A 61 2.45 -2.92 -17.60
C ALA A 61 1.74 -4.24 -17.94
N GLU A 62 2.33 -5.07 -18.83
CA GLU A 62 1.78 -6.38 -19.20
C GLU A 62 1.74 -7.37 -18.02
N ARG A 63 2.66 -7.22 -17.06
CA ARG A 63 2.70 -8.05 -15.85
C ARG A 63 1.63 -7.68 -14.83
N TYR A 64 1.27 -6.40 -14.74
CA TYR A 64 0.41 -5.88 -13.67
C TYR A 64 -1.05 -5.81 -14.05
N ILE A 65 -1.38 -5.58 -15.32
CA ILE A 65 -2.77 -5.52 -15.78
C ILE A 65 -3.02 -6.50 -16.91
N PRO A 66 -4.23 -7.09 -16.96
CA PRO A 66 -4.61 -7.97 -18.07
C PRO A 66 -4.79 -7.14 -19.35
N LEU A 67 -4.03 -7.49 -20.38
CA LEU A 67 -4.12 -6.90 -21.70
C LEU A 67 -4.71 -7.93 -22.69
N LYS A 68 -5.60 -7.48 -23.58
CA LYS A 68 -6.18 -8.30 -24.67
C LYS A 68 -5.18 -8.66 -25.75
N ILE A 69 -4.04 -7.97 -25.77
CA ILE A 69 -2.99 -8.11 -26.77
C ILE A 69 -1.65 -8.35 -26.07
N ARG A 70 -0.75 -9.07 -26.71
CA ARG A 70 0.64 -9.13 -26.29
C ARG A 70 1.39 -7.92 -26.81
N LEU A 71 2.11 -7.22 -25.93
CA LEU A 71 2.85 -6.02 -26.33
C LEU A 71 3.93 -6.32 -27.39
N ALA A 72 4.49 -7.53 -27.39
CA ALA A 72 5.43 -7.95 -28.43
C ALA A 72 4.79 -7.94 -29.81
N ASP A 73 3.59 -8.50 -29.94
CA ASP A 73 2.85 -8.57 -31.22
C ASP A 73 2.34 -7.17 -31.63
N TRP A 74 1.94 -6.35 -30.65
CA TRP A 74 1.45 -5.00 -30.87
C TRP A 74 2.52 -4.07 -31.46
N ARG A 75 3.79 -4.19 -31.06
CA ARG A 75 4.89 -3.35 -31.57
C ARG A 75 5.09 -3.46 -33.09
N TYR A 76 4.72 -4.58 -33.67
CA TYR A 76 4.86 -4.85 -35.11
C TYR A 76 3.56 -4.71 -35.89
N ASN A 77 2.44 -4.33 -35.23
CA ASN A 77 1.15 -4.17 -35.89
C ASN A 77 1.07 -2.79 -36.57
N GLU A 78 0.78 -2.77 -37.88
CA GLU A 78 0.65 -1.54 -38.65
C GLU A 78 -0.54 -0.66 -38.17
N ASN A 79 -1.61 -1.27 -37.65
CA ASN A 79 -2.80 -0.56 -37.14
C ASN A 79 -2.70 -0.18 -35.66
N ARG A 80 -1.52 -0.27 -35.05
CA ARG A 80 -1.30 -0.01 -33.62
C ARG A 80 -1.72 1.38 -33.15
N LEU A 81 -1.67 2.38 -34.04
CA LEU A 81 -1.94 3.79 -33.72
C LEU A 81 -3.43 4.16 -33.75
N GLU A 82 -4.33 3.22 -34.07
CA GLU A 82 -5.77 3.47 -34.18
C GLU A 82 -6.58 3.02 -32.95
N GLN A 83 -5.91 2.33 -31.99
CA GLN A 83 -6.62 1.78 -30.84
C GLN A 83 -6.37 2.62 -29.58
N ASN A 84 -7.46 3.07 -28.97
CA ASN A 84 -7.39 3.74 -27.68
C ASN A 84 -6.95 2.75 -26.59
N VAL A 85 -6.17 3.23 -25.62
CA VAL A 85 -5.57 2.42 -24.56
C VAL A 85 -6.59 1.61 -23.75
N TRP A 86 -7.81 2.13 -23.52
CA TRP A 86 -8.86 1.39 -22.79
C TRP A 86 -9.47 0.23 -23.59
N GLN A 87 -9.29 0.18 -24.90
CA GLN A 87 -9.77 -0.94 -25.73
C GLN A 87 -8.90 -2.18 -25.61
N ILE A 88 -7.61 -1.98 -25.31
CA ILE A 88 -6.63 -3.06 -25.18
C ILE A 88 -6.55 -3.64 -23.75
N ILE A 89 -7.17 -2.99 -22.79
CA ILE A 89 -7.23 -3.47 -21.39
C ILE A 89 -8.41 -4.42 -21.25
N ASP A 90 -8.18 -5.59 -20.64
CA ASP A 90 -9.20 -6.63 -20.49
C ASP A 90 -10.04 -6.46 -19.21
N ASP A 91 -9.57 -5.64 -18.26
CA ASP A 91 -10.31 -5.28 -17.05
C ASP A 91 -11.23 -4.10 -17.33
N ALA A 92 -12.55 -4.30 -17.11
CA ALA A 92 -13.58 -3.32 -17.42
C ALA A 92 -13.54 -2.08 -16.51
N ASP A 93 -13.17 -2.27 -15.23
CA ASP A 93 -13.11 -1.18 -14.25
C ASP A 93 -11.93 -0.26 -14.57
N ILE A 94 -10.77 -0.85 -14.84
CA ILE A 94 -9.57 -0.12 -15.25
C ILE A 94 -9.82 0.62 -16.58
N ALA A 95 -10.38 -0.07 -17.57
CA ALA A 95 -10.69 0.54 -18.86
C ALA A 95 -11.65 1.73 -18.72
N SER A 96 -12.70 1.58 -17.89
CA SER A 96 -13.67 2.64 -17.60
C SER A 96 -13.05 3.82 -16.87
N PHE A 97 -12.17 3.57 -15.87
CA PHE A 97 -11.44 4.62 -15.16
C PHE A 97 -10.61 5.48 -16.14
N ILE A 98 -9.82 4.85 -17.00
CA ILE A 98 -8.97 5.56 -17.95
C ILE A 98 -9.81 6.34 -18.97
N LYS A 99 -10.88 5.72 -19.52
CA LYS A 99 -11.80 6.35 -20.44
C LYS A 99 -12.49 7.57 -19.83
N ASN A 100 -13.02 7.44 -18.61
CA ASN A 100 -13.66 8.55 -17.90
C ASN A 100 -12.70 9.72 -17.63
N ASN A 101 -11.43 9.43 -17.37
CA ASN A 101 -10.42 10.47 -17.20
C ASN A 101 -10.09 11.17 -18.51
N ALA A 102 -10.04 10.42 -19.60
CA ALA A 102 -9.85 10.98 -20.94
C ALA A 102 -11.00 11.92 -21.34
N GLU A 103 -12.25 11.52 -21.10
CA GLU A 103 -13.44 12.32 -21.43
C GLU A 103 -13.62 13.56 -20.56
N ARG A 104 -13.13 13.51 -19.30
CA ARG A 104 -13.24 14.64 -18.35
C ARG A 104 -12.06 15.59 -18.40
N GLU A 105 -11.09 15.38 -19.29
CA GLU A 105 -9.84 16.15 -19.38
C GLU A 105 -9.13 16.31 -18.02
N LYS A 106 -9.25 15.30 -17.13
CA LYS A 106 -8.58 15.34 -15.84
C LYS A 106 -7.08 15.18 -16.05
N ASN A 107 -6.33 16.20 -15.70
CA ASN A 107 -4.87 16.22 -15.88
C ASN A 107 -4.13 15.20 -15.02
N ILE A 108 -4.62 14.92 -13.82
CA ILE A 108 -4.03 13.93 -12.90
C ILE A 108 -5.15 13.24 -12.15
N SER A 109 -5.20 11.94 -12.21
CA SER A 109 -6.13 11.10 -11.45
C SER A 109 -5.44 9.81 -11.04
N SER A 110 -5.81 9.29 -9.88
CA SER A 110 -5.25 8.05 -9.36
C SER A 110 -6.35 7.25 -8.67
N GLU A 111 -6.41 5.96 -8.94
CA GLU A 111 -7.37 5.04 -8.32
C GLU A 111 -6.71 3.70 -8.05
N GLU A 112 -7.20 3.02 -7.03
CA GLU A 112 -6.69 1.74 -6.59
C GLU A 112 -7.60 0.61 -7.05
N PHE A 113 -6.98 -0.45 -7.58
CA PHE A 113 -7.66 -1.64 -8.09
C PHE A 113 -7.11 -2.90 -7.42
N THR A 114 -7.99 -3.90 -7.30
CA THR A 114 -7.59 -5.24 -6.87
C THR A 114 -7.73 -6.18 -8.05
N ILE A 115 -6.63 -6.78 -8.48
CA ILE A 115 -6.59 -7.73 -9.59
C ILE A 115 -6.33 -9.13 -9.03
N GLU A 116 -7.07 -10.10 -9.51
CA GLU A 116 -6.83 -11.51 -9.24
C GLU A 116 -5.99 -12.10 -10.37
N THR A 117 -4.80 -12.60 -10.04
CA THR A 117 -3.94 -13.29 -11.01
C THR A 117 -4.47 -14.69 -11.31
N SER A 118 -4.08 -15.27 -12.45
CA SER A 118 -4.46 -16.64 -12.86
C SER A 118 -4.18 -17.72 -11.81
N GLY A 119 -3.37 -17.43 -10.78
CA GLY A 119 -3.11 -18.29 -9.65
C GLY A 119 -3.97 -18.02 -8.40
N GLY A 120 -5.00 -17.19 -8.47
CA GLY A 120 -5.86 -16.82 -7.32
C GLY A 120 -5.22 -15.85 -6.33
N VAL A 121 -4.03 -15.31 -6.64
CA VAL A 121 -3.34 -14.34 -5.80
C VAL A 121 -3.88 -12.95 -6.08
N LYS A 122 -4.36 -12.27 -5.03
CA LYS A 122 -4.80 -10.88 -5.13
C LYS A 122 -3.60 -9.93 -5.13
N ARG A 123 -3.58 -9.02 -6.09
CA ARG A 123 -2.64 -7.89 -6.17
C ARG A 123 -3.38 -6.59 -6.03
N PHE A 124 -2.76 -5.65 -5.32
CA PHE A 124 -3.24 -4.28 -5.20
C PHE A 124 -2.39 -3.40 -6.11
N ILE A 125 -3.04 -2.76 -7.07
CA ILE A 125 -2.38 -1.86 -8.00
C ILE A 125 -2.96 -0.46 -7.89
N VAL A 126 -2.13 0.54 -8.08
CA VAL A 126 -2.54 1.94 -8.21
C VAL A 126 -2.33 2.36 -9.65
N ILE A 127 -3.40 2.80 -10.31
CA ILE A 127 -3.35 3.32 -11.67
C ILE A 127 -3.49 4.82 -11.61
N SER A 128 -2.54 5.52 -12.22
CA SER A 128 -2.53 6.97 -12.28
C SER A 128 -2.44 7.43 -13.73
N THR A 129 -3.24 8.42 -14.09
CA THR A 129 -3.16 9.09 -15.38
C THR A 129 -2.44 10.43 -15.22
N LEU A 130 -1.47 10.70 -16.07
CA LEU A 130 -0.59 11.86 -16.02
C LEU A 130 -0.44 12.48 -17.41
N PRO A 131 -0.45 13.83 -17.55
CA PRO A 131 -0.18 14.45 -18.83
C PRO A 131 1.29 14.35 -19.19
N LEU A 132 1.58 14.01 -20.43
CA LEU A 132 2.92 14.08 -21.00
C LEU A 132 3.12 15.45 -21.64
N VAL A 133 3.90 16.31 -20.99
CA VAL A 133 4.11 17.69 -21.40
C VAL A 133 5.52 17.92 -21.90
N ARG A 134 5.66 18.58 -23.03
CA ARG A 134 6.95 19.00 -23.60
C ARG A 134 6.88 20.48 -24.00
N GLU A 135 7.81 21.30 -23.53
CA GLU A 135 7.85 22.76 -23.83
C GLU A 135 6.51 23.47 -23.55
N ARG A 136 5.85 23.11 -22.43
CA ARG A 136 4.52 23.61 -22.02
C ARG A 136 3.37 23.22 -22.97
N LYS A 137 3.58 22.27 -23.86
CA LYS A 137 2.53 21.73 -24.72
C LYS A 137 2.25 20.30 -24.33
N LEU A 138 0.98 19.93 -24.23
CA LEU A 138 0.55 18.57 -24.07
C LEU A 138 0.90 17.80 -25.35
N ILE A 139 1.67 16.73 -25.23
CA ILE A 139 2.08 15.86 -26.33
C ILE A 139 1.53 14.45 -26.21
N GLY A 140 0.86 14.13 -25.10
CA GLY A 140 0.25 12.83 -24.86
C GLY A 140 -0.12 12.64 -23.40
N ASN A 141 -0.38 11.39 -23.05
CA ASN A 141 -0.77 10.97 -21.69
C ASN A 141 0.04 9.74 -21.30
N ILE A 142 0.23 9.57 -19.98
CA ILE A 142 0.89 8.41 -19.39
C ILE A 142 -0.12 7.74 -18.46
N VAL A 143 -0.32 6.44 -18.62
CA VAL A 143 -0.96 5.59 -17.62
C VAL A 143 0.15 4.90 -16.86
N LYS A 144 0.29 5.25 -15.58
CA LYS A 144 1.27 4.70 -14.65
C LYS A 144 0.58 3.64 -13.80
N ILE A 145 1.22 2.48 -13.61
CA ILE A 145 0.70 1.33 -12.88
C ILE A 145 1.73 0.92 -11.84
N ASP A 146 1.42 1.10 -10.57
CA ASP A 146 2.26 0.72 -9.45
C ASP A 146 1.65 -0.50 -8.71
N ASP A 147 2.43 -1.56 -8.54
CA ASP A 147 2.09 -2.66 -7.65
C ASP A 147 2.39 -2.23 -6.20
N VAL A 148 1.35 -2.11 -5.39
CA VAL A 148 1.45 -1.70 -3.98
C VAL A 148 1.13 -2.85 -3.03
N THR A 149 1.14 -4.09 -3.52
CA THR A 149 0.77 -5.29 -2.76
C THR A 149 1.63 -5.46 -1.51
N ASP A 150 2.95 -5.40 -1.67
CA ASP A 150 3.89 -5.56 -0.54
C ASP A 150 3.72 -4.45 0.49
N LYS A 151 3.57 -3.21 0.04
CA LYS A 151 3.32 -2.07 0.93
C LYS A 151 2.05 -2.25 1.75
N LYS A 152 0.94 -2.67 1.12
CA LYS A 152 -0.32 -2.94 1.82
C LYS A 152 -0.24 -4.09 2.81
N ASN A 153 0.46 -5.14 2.45
CA ASN A 153 0.68 -6.27 3.34
C ASN A 153 1.50 -5.84 4.57
N GLN A 154 2.54 -5.04 4.39
CA GLN A 154 3.32 -4.48 5.48
C GLN A 154 2.48 -3.56 6.37
N ASP A 155 1.71 -2.62 5.80
CA ASP A 155 0.83 -1.72 6.56
C ASP A 155 -0.21 -2.52 7.36
N THR A 156 -0.76 -3.58 6.78
CA THR A 156 -1.71 -4.46 7.48
C THR A 156 -1.05 -5.20 8.65
N LEU A 157 0.17 -5.69 8.47
CA LEU A 157 0.94 -6.35 9.52
C LEU A 157 1.27 -5.38 10.65
N LEU A 158 1.74 -4.18 10.34
CA LEU A 158 2.02 -3.14 11.33
C LEU A 158 0.79 -2.80 12.16
N ARG A 159 -0.36 -2.57 11.53
CA ARG A 159 -1.63 -2.32 12.26
C ARG A 159 -2.01 -3.47 13.18
N ARG A 160 -1.80 -4.72 12.76
CA ARG A 160 -2.05 -5.88 13.64
C ARG A 160 -1.11 -5.90 14.85
N MET A 161 0.17 -5.58 14.64
CA MET A 161 1.15 -5.50 15.73
C MET A 161 0.83 -4.39 16.74
N GLU A 162 0.41 -3.20 16.25
CA GLU A 162 -0.04 -2.08 17.10
C GLU A 162 -1.25 -2.46 17.94
N ASN A 163 -2.24 -3.13 17.33
CA ASN A 163 -3.42 -3.61 18.05
C ASN A 163 -3.05 -4.65 19.12
N LEU A 164 -2.16 -5.59 18.82
CA LEU A 164 -1.67 -6.58 19.78
C LEU A 164 -0.90 -5.93 20.92
N ALA A 165 -0.03 -4.96 20.64
CA ALA A 165 0.69 -4.21 21.67
C ALA A 165 -0.28 -3.45 22.59
N SER A 166 -1.30 -2.83 22.03
CA SER A 166 -2.35 -2.15 22.81
C SER A 166 -3.09 -3.12 23.73
N LEU A 167 -3.50 -4.29 23.19
CA LEU A 167 -4.15 -5.34 23.99
C LEU A 167 -3.25 -5.87 25.11
N THR A 168 -1.97 -6.03 24.85
CA THR A 168 -1.00 -6.48 25.87
C THR A 168 -0.87 -5.47 27.00
N ASN A 169 -0.80 -4.18 26.68
CA ASN A 169 -0.75 -3.11 27.68
C ASN A 169 -2.04 -3.04 28.52
N LEU A 170 -3.20 -3.19 27.88
CA LEU A 170 -4.48 -3.26 28.59
C LEU A 170 -4.54 -4.47 29.52
N ALA A 171 -4.13 -5.65 29.05
CA ALA A 171 -4.10 -6.87 29.87
C ALA A 171 -3.18 -6.72 31.09
N ALA A 172 -2.00 -6.09 30.93
CA ALA A 172 -1.11 -5.81 32.03
C ALA A 172 -1.72 -4.84 33.06
N SER A 173 -2.40 -3.77 32.58
CA SER A 173 -3.10 -2.82 33.44
C SER A 173 -4.22 -3.49 34.24
N VAL A 174 -5.08 -4.27 33.57
CA VAL A 174 -6.16 -5.01 34.20
C VAL A 174 -5.62 -6.03 35.22
N ALA A 175 -4.54 -6.74 34.89
CA ALA A 175 -3.91 -7.66 35.83
C ALA A 175 -3.41 -6.97 37.09
N HIS A 176 -2.83 -5.77 36.96
CA HIS A 176 -2.42 -4.95 38.10
C HIS A 176 -3.63 -4.45 38.91
N GLU A 177 -4.69 -4.01 38.25
CA GLU A 177 -5.90 -3.54 38.92
C GLU A 177 -6.66 -4.65 39.67
N ILE A 178 -6.60 -5.89 39.17
CA ILE A 178 -7.15 -7.06 39.86
C ILE A 178 -6.24 -7.51 41.00
N LYS A 179 -4.92 -7.52 40.80
CA LYS A 179 -3.97 -7.96 41.81
C LYS A 179 -4.01 -7.11 43.11
N ASN A 180 -4.24 -5.81 42.96
CA ASN A 180 -4.25 -4.89 44.11
C ASN A 180 -5.35 -5.20 45.12
N PRO A 181 -6.66 -5.25 44.74
CA PRO A 181 -7.73 -5.62 45.69
C PRO A 181 -7.61 -7.05 46.19
N LEU A 182 -7.16 -8.02 45.37
CA LEU A 182 -6.91 -9.37 45.83
C LEU A 182 -5.80 -9.43 46.89
N GLY A 183 -4.75 -8.61 46.75
CA GLY A 183 -3.70 -8.44 47.77
C GLY A 183 -4.25 -7.88 49.08
N SER A 184 -5.09 -6.84 48.98
CA SER A 184 -5.76 -6.24 50.15
C SER A 184 -6.66 -7.27 50.85
N ILE A 185 -7.51 -8.00 50.14
CA ILE A 185 -8.35 -9.07 50.64
C ILE A 185 -7.53 -10.13 51.39
N SER A 186 -6.43 -10.59 50.78
CA SER A 186 -5.54 -11.61 51.36
C SER A 186 -4.96 -11.17 52.68
N ILE A 187 -4.45 -9.92 52.76
CA ILE A 187 -3.88 -9.34 53.99
C ILE A 187 -4.92 -9.27 55.09
N HIS A 188 -6.12 -8.79 54.80
CA HIS A 188 -7.17 -8.64 55.82
C HIS A 188 -7.70 -10.00 56.32
N ILE A 189 -7.83 -11.01 55.46
CA ILE A 189 -8.12 -12.37 55.86
C ILE A 189 -7.03 -12.95 56.76
N GLN A 190 -5.75 -12.76 56.45
CA GLN A 190 -4.63 -13.21 57.29
C GLN A 190 -4.64 -12.55 58.69
N LEU A 191 -5.00 -11.26 58.75
CA LEU A 191 -5.15 -10.57 60.01
C LEU A 191 -6.27 -11.16 60.89
N ILE A 192 -7.42 -11.45 60.31
CA ILE A 192 -8.53 -12.13 60.96
C ILE A 192 -8.11 -13.52 61.48
N GLN A 193 -7.45 -14.32 60.60
CA GLN A 193 -6.99 -15.66 60.95
C GLN A 193 -5.99 -15.62 62.11
N LYS A 194 -5.06 -14.67 62.10
CA LYS A 194 -4.10 -14.49 63.17
C LYS A 194 -4.75 -14.10 64.50
N ALA A 195 -5.74 -13.21 64.45
CA ALA A 195 -6.50 -12.85 65.65
C ALA A 195 -7.29 -14.03 66.24
N VAL A 196 -7.95 -14.81 65.42
CA VAL A 196 -8.66 -16.03 65.81
C VAL A 196 -7.71 -17.08 66.39
N SER A 197 -6.58 -17.32 65.76
CA SER A 197 -5.57 -18.29 66.26
C SER A 197 -5.00 -17.89 67.59
N LYS A 198 -4.73 -16.60 67.80
CA LYS A 198 -4.24 -16.06 69.08
C LYS A 198 -5.25 -16.22 70.21
N SER A 199 -6.52 -16.01 69.94
CA SER A 199 -7.57 -16.21 70.90
C SER A 199 -7.73 -17.67 71.33
N ARG A 200 -7.57 -18.60 70.38
CA ARG A 200 -7.60 -20.06 70.68
C ARG A 200 -6.45 -20.54 71.58
N SER A 201 -5.29 -19.91 71.46
CA SER A 201 -4.07 -20.33 72.22
C SER A 201 -3.99 -19.75 73.57
N THR A 202 -4.82 -18.77 73.97
CA THR A 202 -4.67 -18.02 75.25
C THR A 202 -5.87 -18.27 76.19
N ASP A 203 -6.72 -19.26 75.95
CA ASP A 203 -7.85 -19.61 76.80
C ASP A 203 -8.79 -18.43 77.17
N GLN A 204 -8.73 -17.37 76.43
CA GLN A 204 -9.51 -16.16 76.65
C GLN A 204 -10.24 -15.68 75.41
N LYS A 205 -11.53 -15.41 75.64
CA LYS A 205 -12.47 -14.64 74.80
C LYS A 205 -12.19 -14.54 73.32
N LEU A 206 -13.19 -14.84 72.48
CA LEU A 206 -13.16 -14.57 71.03
C LEU A 206 -12.56 -13.17 70.70
N PRO A 207 -11.87 -13.00 69.58
CA PRO A 207 -11.40 -11.69 69.17
C PRO A 207 -12.54 -10.66 69.24
N ASP A 208 -12.19 -9.40 69.55
CA ASP A 208 -13.14 -8.29 69.58
C ASP A 208 -14.00 -8.29 68.30
N GLU A 209 -15.28 -8.40 68.48
CA GLU A 209 -16.26 -8.45 67.38
C GLU A 209 -16.07 -7.26 66.41
N LYS A 210 -15.86 -6.06 66.99
CA LYS A 210 -15.60 -4.84 66.19
C LYS A 210 -14.32 -4.93 65.35
N PHE A 211 -13.30 -5.67 65.82
CA PHE A 211 -12.10 -5.90 65.04
C PHE A 211 -12.40 -6.78 63.80
N ILE A 212 -13.13 -7.87 64.00
CA ILE A 212 -13.50 -8.79 62.91
C ILE A 212 -14.40 -8.08 61.91
N GLU A 213 -15.44 -7.38 62.39
CA GLU A 213 -16.37 -6.63 61.51
C GLU A 213 -15.64 -5.61 60.64
N LYS A 214 -14.72 -4.82 61.21
CA LYS A 214 -13.94 -3.83 60.49
C LYS A 214 -13.18 -4.46 59.28
N TYR A 215 -12.49 -5.57 59.50
CA TYR A 215 -11.72 -6.20 58.46
C TYR A 215 -12.55 -6.95 57.45
N LEU A 216 -13.69 -7.52 57.84
CA LEU A 216 -14.69 -8.10 56.92
C LEU A 216 -15.34 -7.04 56.04
N GLN A 217 -15.61 -5.86 56.59
CA GLN A 217 -16.12 -4.73 55.80
C GLN A 217 -15.14 -4.33 54.68
N VAL A 218 -13.85 -4.20 54.97
CA VAL A 218 -12.83 -3.89 53.97
C VAL A 218 -12.76 -4.97 52.90
N VAL A 219 -12.85 -6.25 53.30
CA VAL A 219 -12.86 -7.36 52.29
C VAL A 219 -14.07 -7.25 51.40
N ASN A 220 -15.27 -6.94 51.92
CA ASN A 220 -16.48 -6.78 51.13
C ASN A 220 -16.37 -5.57 50.18
N GLU A 221 -15.85 -4.45 50.65
CA GLU A 221 -15.64 -3.25 49.81
C GLU A 221 -14.71 -3.54 48.62
N GLU A 222 -13.60 -4.31 48.82
CA GLU A 222 -12.70 -4.70 47.75
C GLU A 222 -13.32 -5.72 46.80
N ILE A 223 -14.22 -6.62 47.26
CA ILE A 223 -14.97 -7.53 46.43
C ILE A 223 -15.98 -6.74 45.56
N GLU A 224 -16.71 -5.78 46.14
CA GLU A 224 -17.60 -4.91 45.36
C GLU A 224 -16.87 -4.08 44.32
N ARG A 225 -15.65 -3.66 44.60
CA ARG A 225 -14.78 -2.94 43.65
C ARG A 225 -14.36 -3.81 42.49
N LEU A 226 -14.14 -5.11 42.71
CA LEU A 226 -13.79 -6.07 41.63
C LEU A 226 -15.00 -6.42 40.74
N ASN A 227 -16.21 -6.26 41.25
CA ASN A 227 -17.46 -6.58 40.54
C ASN A 227 -18.01 -5.41 39.68
N LYS A 228 -17.39 -4.25 39.75
CA LYS A 228 -17.73 -3.07 38.95
C LYS A 228 -16.88 -2.99 37.66
#